data_8f2f54983c9d0f6405874216d30c60e7
#
_entry.id   8f2f54983c9d0f6405874216d30c60e7
#
_cell.length_a   1.000
_cell.length_b   1.000
_cell.length_c   1.000
_cell.angle_alpha   90.00
_cell.angle_beta   90.00
_cell.angle_gamma   90.00
#
_symmetry.space_group_name_H-M   'P 1'
#
loop_
_entity.id
_entity.type
_entity.pdbx_description
1 polymer ?
#
loop_
_entity_poly.entity_id
_entity_poly.type
_entity_poly.pdbx_seq_one_letter_code
_entity_poly.pdbx_strand_id
1 'polypeptide(L)'
;TRASGYRGLRKLAFAAQMASGRISAHLAFGNISARQVSQHIKQARATSSFPAELTAFADNLKLRSFCLQQFSLHPNMEYENLNYVVNGIRIKWNETQFEKFTEAKTGFPLTDAAVLCLKQTGYLNHRLRALLASFVTLHLWLDWRKAAPWFARHMTDFEPGIFYWYMQIVSGCTGVFPAWVANPTREARKIDPHGLFIRQWLPQFRQVPDALCGNPQAMSALEQKMYHCEPGKNYPFMMISPETTADFAITELHRIFSKPIAIKETTCLQQLLLPLPPRFAGKYT
;
A
#
# COMPACT_ATOMS: atom_id res chain seq x y z
N THR A 1 -23.64 -10.48 -4.89
CA THR A 1 -22.38 -11.17 -4.57
C THR A 1 -21.21 -10.19 -4.61
N ARG A 2 -20.15 -10.43 -3.82
CA ARG A 2 -18.94 -9.57 -3.82
C ARG A 2 -18.15 -9.60 -5.14
N ALA A 3 -18.52 -10.45 -6.09
CA ALA A 3 -17.90 -10.52 -7.40
C ALA A 3 -18.25 -9.33 -8.30
N SER A 4 -19.45 -8.76 -8.14
CA SER A 4 -19.84 -7.60 -8.95
C SER A 4 -18.90 -6.42 -8.74
N GLY A 5 -18.27 -5.94 -9.82
CA GLY A 5 -17.37 -4.78 -9.80
C GLY A 5 -16.03 -4.98 -9.09
N TYR A 6 -15.61 -6.22 -8.78
CA TYR A 6 -14.38 -6.51 -8.04
C TYR A 6 -13.15 -5.80 -8.60
N ARG A 7 -12.93 -5.79 -9.93
CA ARG A 7 -11.74 -5.18 -10.56
C ARG A 7 -11.67 -3.65 -10.36
N GLY A 8 -12.80 -2.96 -10.38
CA GLY A 8 -12.88 -1.52 -10.19
C GLY A 8 -12.95 -1.13 -8.72
N LEU A 9 -13.96 -1.63 -8.02
CA LEU A 9 -14.31 -1.20 -6.67
C LEU A 9 -13.25 -1.55 -5.61
N ARG A 10 -12.51 -2.66 -5.79
CA ARG A 10 -11.42 -3.03 -4.86
C ARG A 10 -10.28 -2.01 -4.79
N LYS A 11 -10.20 -1.09 -5.77
CA LYS A 11 -9.19 -0.03 -5.78
C LYS A 11 -9.62 1.19 -4.97
N LEU A 12 -10.90 1.37 -4.75
CA LEU A 12 -11.46 2.49 -3.98
C LEU A 12 -11.38 2.18 -2.48
N ALA A 13 -11.05 3.21 -1.68
CA ALA A 13 -10.81 3.02 -0.25
C ALA A 13 -12.05 2.50 0.49
N PHE A 14 -13.20 3.15 0.30
CA PHE A 14 -14.45 2.79 0.95
C PHE A 14 -15.10 1.54 0.31
N ALA A 15 -15.28 1.53 -1.01
CA ALA A 15 -15.98 0.45 -1.70
C ALA A 15 -15.25 -0.89 -1.61
N ALA A 16 -13.92 -0.91 -1.46
CA ALA A 16 -13.15 -2.13 -1.27
C ALA A 16 -13.58 -2.93 -0.03
N GLN A 17 -14.14 -2.29 0.98
CA GLN A 17 -14.63 -2.98 2.18
C GLN A 17 -15.73 -3.99 1.85
N MET A 18 -16.55 -3.71 0.84
CA MET A 18 -17.63 -4.59 0.37
C MET A 18 -17.23 -5.43 -0.85
N ALA A 19 -16.40 -4.90 -1.75
CA ALA A 19 -16.03 -5.53 -3.00
C ALA A 19 -14.81 -6.46 -2.92
N SER A 20 -14.02 -6.42 -1.85
CA SER A 20 -12.89 -7.34 -1.66
C SER A 20 -13.36 -8.74 -1.23
N GLY A 21 -12.62 -9.76 -1.64
CA GLY A 21 -12.91 -11.16 -1.26
C GLY A 21 -12.85 -11.42 0.25
N ARG A 22 -12.00 -10.69 0.98
CA ARG A 22 -11.78 -10.75 2.44
C ARG A 22 -11.48 -12.16 2.97
N ILE A 23 -10.83 -13.00 2.15
CA ILE A 23 -10.43 -14.36 2.55
C ILE A 23 -8.92 -14.44 2.87
N SER A 24 -8.19 -13.34 2.81
CA SER A 24 -6.74 -13.33 3.02
C SER A 24 -6.35 -13.84 4.40
N ALA A 25 -7.07 -13.44 5.46
CA ALA A 25 -6.84 -13.98 6.81
C ALA A 25 -7.10 -15.50 6.87
N HIS A 26 -8.18 -15.98 6.27
CA HIS A 26 -8.47 -17.41 6.22
C HIS A 26 -7.42 -18.22 5.45
N LEU A 27 -6.83 -17.61 4.41
CA LEU A 27 -5.71 -18.23 3.68
C LEU A 27 -4.40 -18.19 4.49
N ALA A 28 -4.15 -17.13 5.25
CA ALA A 28 -2.97 -17.01 6.08
C ALA A 28 -2.98 -18.00 7.25
N PHE A 29 -4.15 -18.17 7.90
CA PHE A 29 -4.34 -19.14 9.00
C PHE A 29 -4.64 -20.57 8.55
N GLY A 30 -4.70 -20.85 7.23
CA GLY A 30 -4.95 -22.19 6.72
C GLY A 30 -6.39 -22.70 6.85
N ASN A 31 -7.35 -21.84 7.26
CA ASN A 31 -8.77 -22.22 7.36
C ASN A 31 -9.35 -22.62 6.01
N ILE A 32 -8.80 -22.09 4.92
CA ILE A 32 -9.11 -22.47 3.54
C ILE A 32 -7.82 -22.46 2.72
N SER A 33 -7.64 -23.47 1.87
CA SER A 33 -6.48 -23.53 0.99
C SER A 33 -6.69 -22.76 -0.31
N ALA A 34 -5.61 -22.24 -0.90
CA ALA A 34 -5.65 -21.62 -2.23
C ALA A 34 -6.17 -22.58 -3.31
N ARG A 35 -5.93 -23.88 -3.14
CA ARG A 35 -6.44 -24.94 -4.04
C ARG A 35 -7.97 -25.03 -3.98
N GLN A 36 -8.56 -25.08 -2.78
CA GLN A 36 -10.02 -25.10 -2.59
C GLN A 36 -10.65 -23.84 -3.21
N VAL A 37 -10.09 -22.66 -2.93
CA VAL A 37 -10.59 -21.40 -3.52
C VAL A 37 -10.52 -21.44 -5.05
N SER A 38 -9.42 -21.92 -5.63
CA SER A 38 -9.25 -22.04 -7.08
C SER A 38 -10.26 -22.98 -7.72
N GLN A 39 -10.57 -24.11 -7.05
CA GLN A 39 -11.59 -25.07 -7.50
C GLN A 39 -13.00 -24.43 -7.49
N HIS A 40 -13.36 -23.75 -6.40
CA HIS A 40 -14.64 -23.04 -6.32
C HIS A 40 -14.76 -21.92 -7.36
N ILE A 41 -13.69 -21.18 -7.63
CA ILE A 41 -13.69 -20.16 -8.70
C ILE A 41 -13.93 -20.83 -10.06
N LYS A 42 -13.25 -21.94 -10.34
CA LYS A 42 -13.42 -22.67 -11.62
C LYS A 42 -14.86 -23.11 -11.83
N GLN A 43 -15.48 -23.66 -10.80
CA GLN A 43 -16.90 -24.05 -10.83
C GLN A 43 -17.83 -22.85 -11.00
N ALA A 44 -17.65 -21.81 -10.17
CA ALA A 44 -18.47 -20.61 -10.20
C ALA A 44 -18.38 -19.84 -11.53
N ARG A 45 -17.25 -19.89 -12.24
CA ARG A 45 -17.09 -19.21 -13.54
C ARG A 45 -18.01 -19.73 -14.62
N ALA A 46 -18.38 -21.00 -14.57
CA ALA A 46 -19.26 -21.63 -15.58
C ALA A 46 -20.67 -21.05 -15.57
N THR A 47 -21.15 -20.60 -14.41
CA THR A 47 -22.53 -20.12 -14.20
C THR A 47 -22.62 -18.65 -13.79
N SER A 48 -21.48 -17.99 -13.59
CA SER A 48 -21.46 -16.61 -13.08
C SER A 48 -21.75 -15.58 -14.15
N SER A 49 -22.51 -14.57 -13.79
CA SER A 49 -22.66 -13.33 -14.58
C SER A 49 -21.38 -12.47 -14.61
N PHE A 50 -20.33 -12.81 -13.81
CA PHE A 50 -19.11 -12.03 -13.66
C PHE A 50 -17.83 -12.86 -13.86
N PRO A 51 -17.66 -13.60 -14.98
CA PRO A 51 -16.52 -14.52 -15.17
C PRO A 51 -15.16 -13.78 -15.21
N ALA A 52 -15.13 -12.55 -15.74
CA ALA A 52 -13.92 -11.74 -15.79
C ALA A 52 -13.43 -11.28 -14.41
N GLU A 53 -14.35 -11.00 -13.50
CA GLU A 53 -14.05 -10.64 -12.11
C GLU A 53 -13.47 -11.83 -11.33
N LEU A 54 -14.05 -13.02 -11.52
CA LEU A 54 -13.56 -14.26 -10.94
C LEU A 54 -12.18 -14.64 -11.48
N THR A 55 -11.93 -14.39 -12.77
CA THR A 55 -10.59 -14.58 -13.35
C THR A 55 -9.56 -13.65 -12.70
N ALA A 56 -9.90 -12.36 -12.52
CA ALA A 56 -9.02 -11.41 -11.86
C ALA A 56 -8.74 -11.79 -10.39
N PHE A 57 -9.71 -12.40 -9.73
CA PHE A 57 -9.52 -12.92 -8.38
C PHE A 57 -8.58 -14.15 -8.37
N ALA A 58 -8.77 -15.09 -9.31
CA ALA A 58 -7.88 -16.25 -9.47
C ALA A 58 -6.42 -15.84 -9.77
N ASP A 59 -6.22 -14.80 -10.59
CA ASP A 59 -4.88 -14.29 -10.87
C ASP A 59 -4.17 -13.74 -9.62
N ASN A 60 -4.93 -13.16 -8.66
CA ASN A 60 -4.34 -12.75 -7.38
C ASN A 60 -3.93 -13.96 -6.51
N LEU A 61 -4.63 -15.10 -6.61
CA LEU A 61 -4.20 -16.33 -5.92
C LEU A 61 -2.90 -16.91 -6.52
N LYS A 62 -2.73 -16.81 -7.84
CA LYS A 62 -1.47 -17.19 -8.49
C LYS A 62 -0.32 -16.30 -8.02
N LEU A 63 -0.56 -14.97 -7.95
CA LEU A 63 0.43 -14.03 -7.43
C LEU A 63 0.79 -14.33 -5.98
N ARG A 64 -0.20 -14.67 -5.14
CA ARG A 64 0.04 -15.12 -3.77
C ARG A 64 0.98 -16.34 -3.75
N SER A 65 0.69 -17.36 -4.55
CA SER A 65 1.52 -18.56 -4.63
C SER A 65 2.94 -18.25 -5.08
N PHE A 66 3.10 -17.35 -6.05
CA PHE A 66 4.41 -16.86 -6.48
C PHE A 66 5.19 -16.20 -5.34
N CYS A 67 4.56 -15.28 -4.59
CA CYS A 67 5.22 -14.60 -3.46
C CYS A 67 5.71 -15.60 -2.40
N LEU A 68 4.90 -16.63 -2.09
CA LEU A 68 5.28 -17.66 -1.13
C LEU A 68 6.46 -18.52 -1.61
N GLN A 69 6.47 -18.86 -2.91
CA GLN A 69 7.59 -19.58 -3.51
C GLN A 69 8.87 -18.73 -3.47
N GLN A 70 8.78 -17.43 -3.79
CA GLN A 70 9.93 -16.53 -3.67
C GLN A 70 10.46 -16.44 -2.25
N PHE A 71 9.57 -16.39 -1.25
CA PHE A 71 9.98 -16.40 0.15
C PHE A 71 10.68 -17.71 0.55
N SER A 72 10.19 -18.84 0.06
CA SER A 72 10.84 -20.14 0.29
C SER A 72 12.24 -20.23 -0.34
N LEU A 73 12.45 -19.58 -1.49
CA LEU A 73 13.76 -19.52 -2.16
C LEU A 73 14.69 -18.47 -1.52
N HIS A 74 14.14 -17.40 -0.98
CA HIS A 74 14.87 -16.27 -0.43
C HIS A 74 14.35 -15.92 0.98
N PRO A 75 14.50 -16.79 1.99
CA PRO A 75 13.93 -16.57 3.32
C PRO A 75 14.52 -15.34 4.02
N ASN A 76 15.74 -14.95 3.66
CA ASN A 76 16.40 -13.76 4.19
C ASN A 76 15.73 -12.45 3.74
N MET A 77 14.76 -12.47 2.81
CA MET A 77 14.05 -11.25 2.40
C MET A 77 13.26 -10.60 3.56
N GLU A 78 13.11 -11.28 4.67
CA GLU A 78 12.55 -10.71 5.90
C GLU A 78 13.50 -9.67 6.53
N TYR A 79 14.81 -9.89 6.40
CA TYR A 79 15.86 -9.10 7.08
C TYR A 79 16.75 -8.32 6.13
N GLU A 80 16.85 -8.75 4.89
CA GLU A 80 17.77 -8.23 3.89
C GLU A 80 17.02 -7.71 2.66
N ASN A 81 17.61 -6.72 1.99
CA ASN A 81 17.09 -6.29 0.69
C ASN A 81 17.42 -7.35 -0.36
N LEU A 82 16.45 -7.68 -1.22
CA LEU A 82 16.67 -8.56 -2.37
C LEU A 82 17.75 -8.01 -3.30
N ASN A 83 17.84 -6.69 -3.44
CA ASN A 83 18.92 -6.02 -4.13
C ASN A 83 19.87 -5.40 -3.10
N TYR A 84 21.05 -5.97 -2.93
CA TYR A 84 22.00 -5.53 -1.92
C TYR A 84 22.55 -4.13 -2.13
N VAL A 85 22.48 -3.58 -3.35
CA VAL A 85 23.00 -2.22 -3.65
C VAL A 85 22.22 -1.12 -2.95
N VAL A 86 21.02 -1.42 -2.45
CA VAL A 86 20.24 -0.49 -1.62
C VAL A 86 20.49 -0.67 -0.12
N ASN A 87 21.41 -1.54 0.29
CA ASN A 87 21.78 -1.66 1.69
C ASN A 87 22.40 -0.34 2.17
N GLY A 88 21.93 0.15 3.32
CA GLY A 88 22.45 1.36 3.93
C GLY A 88 21.95 2.70 3.35
N ILE A 89 20.97 2.70 2.42
CA ILE A 89 20.45 3.97 1.87
C ILE A 89 19.55 4.73 2.87
N ARG A 90 18.94 4.04 3.83
CA ARG A 90 18.03 4.60 4.84
C ARG A 90 18.57 4.38 6.25
N ILE A 91 19.82 4.86 6.47
CA ILE A 91 20.53 4.61 7.74
C ILE A 91 19.88 5.37 8.90
N LYS A 92 19.43 6.61 8.63
CA LYS A 92 18.85 7.46 9.66
C LYS A 92 17.41 7.04 9.95
N TRP A 93 17.16 6.68 11.21
CA TRP A 93 15.81 6.45 11.71
C TRP A 93 15.33 7.70 12.46
N ASN A 94 14.10 8.11 12.23
CA ASN A 94 13.47 9.23 12.93
C ASN A 94 12.23 8.71 13.68
N GLU A 95 12.41 8.47 14.98
CA GLU A 95 11.35 7.94 15.85
C GLU A 95 10.14 8.86 15.88
N THR A 96 10.34 10.16 16.05
CA THR A 96 9.25 11.15 16.14
C THR A 96 8.39 11.17 14.87
N GLN A 97 9.00 11.04 13.69
CA GLN A 97 8.24 10.95 12.44
C GLN A 97 7.47 9.64 12.35
N PHE A 98 8.07 8.54 12.78
CA PHE A 98 7.41 7.23 12.77
C PHE A 98 6.27 7.17 13.79
N GLU A 99 6.45 7.73 14.98
CA GLU A 99 5.38 7.87 15.99
C GLU A 99 4.19 8.68 15.46
N LYS A 100 4.44 9.86 14.87
CA LYS A 100 3.37 10.64 14.23
C LYS A 100 2.61 9.85 13.16
N PHE A 101 3.32 9.05 12.37
CA PHE A 101 2.68 8.16 11.40
C PHE A 101 1.81 7.11 12.10
N THR A 102 2.34 6.39 13.10
CA THR A 102 1.62 5.32 13.80
C THR A 102 0.45 5.81 14.64
N GLU A 103 0.49 7.09 15.04
CA GLU A 103 -0.60 7.78 15.75
C GLU A 103 -1.63 8.42 14.82
N ALA A 104 -1.50 8.26 13.49
CA ALA A 104 -2.37 8.89 12.51
C ALA A 104 -2.37 10.44 12.62
N LYS A 105 -1.19 11.02 12.79
CA LYS A 105 -0.95 12.46 12.92
C LYS A 105 -0.04 13.00 11.81
N THR A 106 -0.19 12.47 10.59
CA THR A 106 0.66 12.85 9.46
C THR A 106 0.24 14.16 8.80
N GLY A 107 -1.01 14.58 8.99
CA GLY A 107 -1.62 15.71 8.29
C GLY A 107 -2.11 15.38 6.89
N PHE A 108 -2.13 14.09 6.52
CA PHE A 108 -2.68 13.57 5.27
C PHE A 108 -3.89 12.68 5.56
N PRO A 109 -5.14 13.17 5.34
CA PRO A 109 -6.34 12.50 5.80
C PRO A 109 -6.50 11.06 5.35
N LEU A 110 -6.17 10.75 4.10
CA LEU A 110 -6.25 9.38 3.60
C LEU A 110 -5.24 8.45 4.29
N THR A 111 -4.02 8.94 4.54
CA THR A 111 -2.98 8.19 5.26
C THR A 111 -3.40 7.95 6.70
N ASP A 112 -3.86 8.99 7.40
CA ASP A 112 -4.30 8.91 8.80
C ASP A 112 -5.52 7.99 8.95
N ALA A 113 -6.51 8.11 8.07
CA ALA A 113 -7.66 7.21 8.03
C ALA A 113 -7.26 5.75 7.79
N ALA A 114 -6.27 5.51 6.91
CA ALA A 114 -5.77 4.17 6.64
C ALA A 114 -5.02 3.57 7.84
N VAL A 115 -4.23 4.37 8.55
CA VAL A 115 -3.57 3.94 9.80
C VAL A 115 -4.61 3.56 10.85
N LEU A 116 -5.63 4.38 11.08
CA LEU A 116 -6.71 4.09 12.04
C LEU A 116 -7.50 2.84 11.66
N CYS A 117 -7.85 2.71 10.38
CA CYS A 117 -8.52 1.52 9.86
C CYS A 117 -7.71 0.25 10.11
N LEU A 118 -6.40 0.28 9.83
CA LEU A 118 -5.52 -0.86 10.06
C LEU A 118 -5.44 -1.22 11.54
N LYS A 119 -5.22 -0.23 12.41
CA LYS A 119 -5.14 -0.45 13.87
C LYS A 119 -6.42 -1.03 14.46
N GLN A 120 -7.59 -0.60 14.00
CA GLN A 120 -8.87 -1.01 14.57
C GLN A 120 -9.42 -2.31 13.97
N THR A 121 -9.17 -2.56 12.67
CA THR A 121 -9.77 -3.71 11.96
C THR A 121 -8.80 -4.81 11.61
N GLY A 122 -7.51 -4.55 11.66
CA GLY A 122 -6.48 -5.46 11.18
C GLY A 122 -6.48 -5.65 9.66
N TYR A 123 -7.26 -4.88 8.91
CA TYR A 123 -7.41 -5.07 7.47
C TYR A 123 -7.38 -3.76 6.69
N LEU A 124 -6.62 -3.75 5.61
CA LEU A 124 -6.66 -2.73 4.56
C LEU A 124 -6.66 -3.39 3.19
N ASN A 125 -7.25 -2.73 2.21
CA ASN A 125 -7.06 -3.14 0.82
C ASN A 125 -5.60 -2.92 0.38
N HIS A 126 -5.20 -3.62 -0.69
CA HIS A 126 -3.82 -3.57 -1.19
C HIS A 126 -3.35 -2.14 -1.53
N ARG A 127 -4.21 -1.29 -2.09
CA ARG A 127 -3.83 0.08 -2.49
C ARG A 127 -3.49 0.96 -1.29
N LEU A 128 -4.27 0.88 -0.22
CA LEU A 128 -4.00 1.61 1.02
C LEU A 128 -2.75 1.08 1.74
N ARG A 129 -2.51 -0.24 1.72
CA ARG A 129 -1.26 -0.82 2.26
C ARG A 129 -0.03 -0.28 1.53
N ALA A 130 -0.09 -0.24 0.19
CA ALA A 130 0.98 0.32 -0.62
C ALA A 130 1.18 1.81 -0.34
N LEU A 131 0.09 2.59 -0.16
CA LEU A 131 0.17 3.99 0.24
C LEU A 131 0.92 4.17 1.57
N LEU A 132 0.56 3.40 2.60
CA LEU A 132 1.22 3.47 3.92
C LEU A 132 2.71 3.07 3.83
N ALA A 133 3.02 1.99 3.12
CA ALA A 133 4.41 1.55 2.94
C ALA A 133 5.23 2.58 2.15
N SER A 134 4.68 3.13 1.06
CA SER A 134 5.31 4.22 0.29
C SER A 134 5.53 5.47 1.14
N PHE A 135 4.54 5.85 1.96
CA PHE A 135 4.67 7.00 2.84
C PHE A 135 5.84 6.86 3.81
N VAL A 136 5.93 5.75 4.53
CA VAL A 136 7.00 5.49 5.49
C VAL A 136 8.36 5.40 4.81
N THR A 137 8.46 4.69 3.69
CA THR A 137 9.75 4.33 3.11
C THR A 137 10.27 5.32 2.07
N LEU A 138 9.39 6.05 1.39
CA LEU A 138 9.77 6.97 0.31
C LEU A 138 9.59 8.43 0.71
N HIS A 139 8.51 8.79 1.43
CA HIS A 139 8.33 10.16 1.90
C HIS A 139 9.09 10.44 3.20
N LEU A 140 8.99 9.56 4.20
CA LEU A 140 9.75 9.70 5.45
C LEU A 140 11.18 9.18 5.32
N TRP A 141 11.51 8.47 4.25
CA TRP A 141 12.82 7.87 3.97
C TRP A 141 13.32 6.95 5.08
N LEU A 142 12.40 6.21 5.73
CA LEU A 142 12.70 5.30 6.82
C LEU A 142 12.95 3.87 6.31
N ASP A 143 13.79 3.13 7.04
CA ASP A 143 14.09 1.73 6.72
C ASP A 143 12.83 0.86 6.91
N TRP A 144 12.43 0.19 5.85
CA TRP A 144 11.26 -0.68 5.86
C TRP A 144 11.38 -1.82 6.89
N ARG A 145 12.60 -2.29 7.16
CA ARG A 145 12.85 -3.38 8.12
C ARG A 145 12.48 -2.98 9.55
N LYS A 146 12.72 -1.73 9.92
CA LYS A 146 12.33 -1.20 11.23
C LYS A 146 10.82 -0.89 11.30
N ALA A 147 10.21 -0.53 10.16
CA ALA A 147 8.76 -0.28 10.10
C ALA A 147 7.93 -1.58 10.01
N ALA A 148 8.48 -2.64 9.41
CA ALA A 148 7.79 -3.90 9.15
C ALA A 148 7.11 -4.53 10.38
N PRO A 149 7.73 -4.58 11.58
CA PRO A 149 7.10 -5.14 12.78
C PRO A 149 5.81 -4.42 13.17
N TRP A 150 5.73 -3.11 12.96
CA TRP A 150 4.49 -2.38 13.25
C TRP A 150 3.36 -2.83 12.31
N PHE A 151 3.61 -2.93 11.00
CA PHE A 151 2.63 -3.43 10.05
C PHE A 151 2.21 -4.87 10.37
N ALA A 152 3.17 -5.75 10.63
CA ALA A 152 2.92 -7.16 10.91
C ALA A 152 1.99 -7.35 12.12
N ARG A 153 2.19 -6.58 13.21
CA ARG A 153 1.36 -6.65 14.41
C ARG A 153 -0.09 -6.19 14.21
N HIS A 154 -0.33 -5.33 13.21
CA HIS A 154 -1.65 -4.78 12.94
C HIS A 154 -2.39 -5.47 11.78
N MET A 155 -1.80 -6.49 11.14
CA MET A 155 -2.41 -7.18 10.00
C MET A 155 -2.92 -8.56 10.41
N THR A 156 -4.25 -8.76 10.39
CA THR A 156 -4.88 -10.08 10.64
C THR A 156 -4.57 -11.11 9.55
N ASP A 157 -4.18 -10.67 8.38
CA ASP A 157 -3.82 -11.50 7.24
C ASP A 157 -2.31 -11.43 6.93
N PHE A 158 -1.50 -11.18 7.97
CA PHE A 158 -0.05 -11.16 7.81
C PHE A 158 0.45 -12.52 7.31
N GLU A 159 1.15 -12.48 6.20
CA GLU A 159 1.82 -13.63 5.61
C GLU A 159 3.21 -13.20 5.12
N PRO A 160 4.30 -13.70 5.72
CA PRO A 160 5.65 -13.18 5.50
C PRO A 160 6.03 -13.08 4.02
N GLY A 161 5.82 -14.14 3.24
CA GLY A 161 6.19 -14.17 1.83
C GLY A 161 5.48 -13.12 0.98
N ILE A 162 4.23 -12.79 1.30
CA ILE A 162 3.48 -11.74 0.60
C ILE A 162 3.92 -10.37 1.11
N PHE A 163 4.00 -10.23 2.42
CA PHE A 163 4.27 -8.95 3.06
C PHE A 163 5.65 -8.41 2.71
N TYR A 164 6.72 -9.19 2.92
CA TYR A 164 8.09 -8.74 2.69
C TYR A 164 8.37 -8.53 1.20
N TRP A 165 7.82 -9.37 0.34
CA TRP A 165 7.88 -9.18 -1.10
C TRP A 165 7.33 -7.81 -1.53
N TYR A 166 6.09 -7.49 -1.11
CA TYR A 166 5.46 -6.22 -1.45
C TYR A 166 6.13 -5.03 -0.77
N MET A 167 6.56 -5.17 0.46
CA MET A 167 7.27 -4.13 1.18
C MET A 167 8.52 -3.69 0.42
N GLN A 168 9.32 -4.63 -0.06
CA GLN A 168 10.53 -4.32 -0.82
C GLN A 168 10.25 -3.68 -2.19
N ILE A 169 9.22 -4.14 -2.89
CA ILE A 169 8.81 -3.52 -4.16
C ILE A 169 8.36 -2.07 -3.92
N VAL A 170 7.44 -1.85 -2.98
CA VAL A 170 6.88 -0.51 -2.73
C VAL A 170 7.94 0.44 -2.17
N SER A 171 8.89 -0.06 -1.41
CA SER A 171 10.02 0.72 -0.90
C SER A 171 11.06 1.08 -1.97
N GLY A 172 10.90 0.61 -3.21
CA GLY A 172 11.88 0.80 -4.28
C GLY A 172 13.20 0.06 -4.06
N CYS A 173 13.19 -1.02 -3.25
CA CYS A 173 14.41 -1.75 -2.89
C CYS A 173 14.82 -2.81 -3.92
N THR A 174 14.03 -3.07 -4.94
CA THR A 174 14.33 -4.11 -5.94
C THR A 174 15.03 -3.55 -7.19
N GLY A 175 14.74 -2.31 -7.57
CA GLY A 175 15.15 -1.72 -8.84
C GLY A 175 14.44 -2.27 -10.08
N VAL A 176 13.73 -3.38 -9.94
CA VAL A 176 13.02 -4.06 -11.05
C VAL A 176 11.77 -3.29 -11.49
N PHE A 177 11.13 -2.64 -10.55
CA PHE A 177 9.95 -1.81 -10.80
C PHE A 177 10.25 -0.36 -10.46
N PRO A 178 9.71 0.61 -11.24
CA PRO A 178 9.78 2.02 -10.86
C PRO A 178 9.22 2.23 -9.46
N ALA A 179 9.90 3.05 -8.67
CA ALA A 179 9.41 3.39 -7.34
C ALA A 179 8.10 4.19 -7.44
N TRP A 180 7.05 3.68 -6.80
CA TRP A 180 5.78 4.38 -6.74
C TRP A 180 5.73 5.28 -5.51
N VAL A 181 6.19 6.53 -5.67
CA VAL A 181 6.09 7.54 -4.63
C VAL A 181 4.68 8.12 -4.63
N ALA A 182 3.85 7.58 -3.77
CA ALA A 182 2.41 7.86 -3.73
C ALA A 182 2.14 9.22 -3.08
N ASN A 183 1.88 10.27 -3.85
CA ASN A 183 1.43 11.55 -3.29
C ASN A 183 0.06 11.35 -2.57
N PRO A 184 -0.01 11.48 -1.23
CA PRO A 184 -1.20 11.11 -0.47
C PRO A 184 -2.44 11.93 -0.83
N THR A 185 -2.27 13.21 -1.13
CA THR A 185 -3.36 14.11 -1.53
C THR A 185 -3.92 13.74 -2.91
N ARG A 186 -3.05 13.42 -3.88
CA ARG A 186 -3.48 12.97 -5.21
C ARG A 186 -4.16 11.59 -5.13
N GLU A 187 -3.64 10.70 -4.29
CA GLU A 187 -4.27 9.39 -4.07
C GLU A 187 -5.63 9.53 -3.39
N ALA A 188 -5.83 10.44 -2.46
CA ALA A 188 -7.13 10.69 -1.85
C ALA A 188 -8.19 11.02 -2.92
N ARG A 189 -7.87 11.91 -3.85
CA ARG A 189 -8.79 12.26 -4.97
C ARG A 189 -9.10 11.08 -5.88
N LYS A 190 -8.15 10.12 -6.05
CA LYS A 190 -8.33 8.96 -6.95
C LYS A 190 -9.12 7.82 -6.32
N ILE A 191 -8.88 7.53 -5.04
CA ILE A 191 -9.40 6.31 -4.42
C ILE A 191 -10.44 6.56 -3.34
N ASP A 192 -10.61 7.81 -2.90
CA ASP A 192 -11.68 8.26 -2.01
C ASP A 192 -12.24 9.63 -2.46
N PRO A 193 -12.72 9.76 -3.73
CA PRO A 193 -13.09 11.04 -4.32
C PRO A 193 -14.20 11.76 -3.56
N HIS A 194 -15.04 11.02 -2.85
CA HIS A 194 -16.13 11.55 -2.03
C HIS A 194 -15.79 11.62 -0.54
N GLY A 195 -14.55 11.34 -0.15
CA GLY A 195 -14.12 11.37 1.25
C GLY A 195 -14.88 10.42 2.19
N LEU A 196 -15.53 9.38 1.65
CA LEU A 196 -16.35 8.45 2.45
C LEU A 196 -15.49 7.66 3.44
N PHE A 197 -14.34 7.17 2.98
CA PHE A 197 -13.40 6.45 3.82
C PHE A 197 -12.75 7.38 4.86
N ILE A 198 -12.33 8.58 4.43
CA ILE A 198 -11.76 9.57 5.34
C ILE A 198 -12.75 9.93 6.45
N ARG A 199 -14.00 10.27 6.12
CA ARG A 199 -15.04 10.62 7.11
C ARG A 199 -15.43 9.48 8.04
N GLN A 200 -15.30 8.24 7.59
CA GLN A 200 -15.55 7.06 8.42
C GLN A 200 -14.55 6.97 9.58
N TRP A 201 -13.30 7.30 9.33
CA TRP A 201 -12.21 7.13 10.30
C TRP A 201 -11.79 8.41 11.00
N LEU A 202 -12.09 9.56 10.41
CA LEU A 202 -11.76 10.89 10.91
C LEU A 202 -13.04 11.72 11.06
N PRO A 203 -13.72 11.66 12.21
CA PRO A 203 -15.02 12.32 12.44
C PRO A 203 -15.00 13.83 12.20
N GLN A 204 -13.87 14.50 12.42
CA GLN A 204 -13.69 15.93 12.19
C GLN A 204 -13.84 16.35 10.72
N PHE A 205 -13.81 15.38 9.79
CA PHE A 205 -14.01 15.64 8.35
C PHE A 205 -15.48 15.52 7.89
N ARG A 206 -16.43 15.25 8.79
CA ARG A 206 -17.83 15.00 8.41
C ARG A 206 -18.46 16.14 7.64
N GLN A 207 -18.14 17.38 7.97
CA GLN A 207 -18.69 18.58 7.34
C GLN A 207 -17.80 19.13 6.20
N VAL A 208 -16.58 18.63 6.04
CA VAL A 208 -15.64 19.08 5.00
C VAL A 208 -16.16 18.64 3.63
N PRO A 209 -16.26 19.54 2.63
CA PRO A 209 -16.66 19.19 1.26
C PRO A 209 -15.75 18.16 0.62
N ASP A 210 -16.29 17.34 -0.30
CA ASP A 210 -15.57 16.26 -0.97
C ASP A 210 -14.24 16.72 -1.60
N ALA A 211 -14.26 17.87 -2.27
CA ALA A 211 -13.08 18.44 -2.94
C ALA A 211 -11.93 18.77 -1.98
N LEU A 212 -12.23 19.09 -0.72
CA LEU A 212 -11.27 19.52 0.30
C LEU A 212 -10.93 18.41 1.29
N CYS A 213 -11.73 17.34 1.33
CA CYS A 213 -11.59 16.24 2.30
C CYS A 213 -10.19 15.59 2.24
N GLY A 214 -9.59 15.46 1.06
CA GLY A 214 -8.24 14.90 0.88
C GLY A 214 -7.10 15.91 1.10
N ASN A 215 -7.41 17.21 1.26
CA ASN A 215 -6.41 18.27 1.45
C ASN A 215 -6.99 19.43 2.28
N PRO A 216 -7.13 19.28 3.59
CA PRO A 216 -7.73 20.30 4.45
C PRO A 216 -6.89 21.58 4.54
N GLN A 217 -5.61 21.51 4.20
CA GLN A 217 -4.71 22.68 4.22
C GLN A 217 -5.01 23.66 3.06
N ALA A 218 -5.80 23.24 2.07
CA ALA A 218 -6.26 24.13 1.01
C ALA A 218 -7.48 24.98 1.42
N MET A 219 -8.08 24.74 2.59
CA MET A 219 -9.18 25.51 3.10
C MET A 219 -8.72 26.90 3.56
N SER A 220 -9.50 27.93 3.20
CA SER A 220 -9.37 29.26 3.79
C SER A 220 -9.68 29.25 5.29
N ALA A 221 -9.23 30.27 6.03
CA ALA A 221 -9.51 30.38 7.47
C ALA A 221 -11.02 30.41 7.81
N LEU A 222 -11.84 30.94 6.89
CA LEU A 222 -13.30 30.93 7.04
C LEU A 222 -13.88 29.54 6.87
N GLU A 223 -13.46 28.79 5.85
CA GLU A 223 -13.89 27.41 5.58
C GLU A 223 -13.48 26.47 6.72
N GLN A 224 -12.27 26.62 7.26
CA GLN A 224 -11.79 25.83 8.41
C GLN A 224 -12.72 25.98 9.62
N LYS A 225 -13.15 27.19 9.92
CA LYS A 225 -14.11 27.47 10.99
C LYS A 225 -15.50 26.92 10.66
N MET A 226 -15.98 27.16 9.44
CA MET A 226 -17.31 26.73 8.98
C MET A 226 -17.46 25.21 8.99
N TYR A 227 -16.42 24.48 8.60
CA TYR A 227 -16.44 23.01 8.57
C TYR A 227 -15.89 22.36 9.84
N HIS A 228 -15.52 23.15 10.85
CA HIS A 228 -14.96 22.67 12.12
C HIS A 228 -13.75 21.75 11.94
N CYS A 229 -12.93 22.02 10.92
CA CYS A 229 -11.69 21.28 10.64
C CYS A 229 -10.56 22.30 10.46
N GLU A 230 -9.80 22.52 11.54
CA GLU A 230 -8.75 23.54 11.61
C GLU A 230 -7.37 22.85 11.71
N PRO A 231 -6.57 22.82 10.62
CA PRO A 231 -5.19 22.38 10.69
C PRO A 231 -4.38 23.14 11.75
N GLY A 232 -3.66 22.40 12.57
CA GLY A 232 -2.91 22.94 13.71
C GLY A 232 -3.70 23.02 15.03
N LYS A 233 -5.03 22.80 15.01
CA LYS A 233 -5.85 22.75 16.22
C LYS A 233 -6.47 21.36 16.46
N ASN A 234 -7.42 20.95 15.63
CA ASN A 234 -8.13 19.67 15.76
C ASN A 234 -7.73 18.65 14.70
N TYR A 235 -6.89 19.05 13.74
CA TYR A 235 -6.22 18.18 12.79
C TYR A 235 -4.76 18.65 12.59
N PRO A 236 -3.76 17.74 12.46
CA PRO A 236 -2.37 18.17 12.33
C PRO A 236 -2.07 18.85 10.99
N PHE A 237 -1.04 19.71 10.98
CA PHE A 237 -0.42 20.15 9.73
C PHE A 237 0.28 19.00 9.02
N MET A 238 0.42 19.08 7.70
CA MET A 238 1.23 18.15 6.92
C MET A 238 2.65 18.10 7.48
N MET A 239 3.12 16.91 7.86
CA MET A 239 4.44 16.73 8.45
C MET A 239 5.58 16.80 7.44
N ILE A 240 5.26 16.73 6.14
CA ILE A 240 6.20 16.78 5.01
C ILE A 240 5.59 17.55 3.85
N SER A 241 6.43 18.02 2.91
CA SER A 241 6.01 18.41 1.56
C SER A 241 6.08 17.19 0.65
N PRO A 242 4.95 16.69 0.13
CA PRO A 242 4.95 15.46 -0.65
C PRO A 242 5.72 15.61 -1.99
N GLU A 243 5.76 16.79 -2.59
CA GLU A 243 6.50 17.05 -3.80
C GLU A 243 8.01 16.97 -3.54
N THR A 244 8.51 17.71 -2.55
CA THR A 244 9.94 17.76 -2.20
C THR A 244 10.45 16.37 -1.79
N THR A 245 9.69 15.63 -0.98
CA THR A 245 10.11 14.29 -0.54
C THR A 245 10.03 13.26 -1.65
N ALA A 246 9.10 13.41 -2.60
CA ALA A 246 9.01 12.54 -3.77
C ALA A 246 10.21 12.77 -4.70
N ASP A 247 10.54 14.02 -5.01
CA ASP A 247 11.70 14.38 -5.84
C ASP A 247 12.99 13.87 -5.23
N PHE A 248 13.17 14.02 -3.92
CA PHE A 248 14.30 13.46 -3.20
C PHE A 248 14.39 11.94 -3.34
N ALA A 249 13.28 11.22 -3.08
CA ALA A 249 13.26 9.76 -3.14
C ALA A 249 13.56 9.23 -4.55
N ILE A 250 12.97 9.85 -5.58
CA ILE A 250 13.19 9.49 -6.98
C ILE A 250 14.64 9.73 -7.36
N THR A 251 15.19 10.90 -7.02
CA THR A 251 16.59 11.27 -7.32
C THR A 251 17.56 10.31 -6.66
N GLU A 252 17.37 9.99 -5.37
CA GLU A 252 18.26 9.08 -4.66
C GLU A 252 18.20 7.65 -5.21
N LEU A 253 17.01 7.14 -5.49
CA LEU A 253 16.87 5.80 -6.09
C LEU A 253 17.48 5.78 -7.50
N HIS A 254 17.25 6.80 -8.31
CA HIS A 254 17.88 6.91 -9.64
C HIS A 254 19.41 6.92 -9.53
N ARG A 255 19.97 7.73 -8.63
CA ARG A 255 21.43 7.81 -8.38
C ARG A 255 22.03 6.44 -8.02
N ILE A 256 21.29 5.62 -7.28
CA ILE A 256 21.74 4.28 -6.89
C ILE A 256 21.66 3.32 -8.06
N PHE A 257 20.49 3.23 -8.71
CA PHE A 257 20.25 2.26 -9.77
C PHE A 257 20.89 2.59 -11.12
N SER A 258 21.44 3.80 -11.28
CA SER A 258 22.26 4.16 -12.45
C SER A 258 23.68 3.59 -12.40
N LYS A 259 24.13 3.05 -11.27
CA LYS A 259 25.48 2.49 -11.14
C LYS A 259 25.58 1.14 -11.87
N PRO A 260 26.73 0.83 -12.56
CA PRO A 260 26.90 -0.41 -13.31
C PRO A 260 26.62 -1.67 -12.50
N ILE A 261 27.06 -1.70 -11.24
CA ILE A 261 26.81 -2.82 -10.33
C ILE A 261 25.32 -3.00 -10.04
N ALA A 262 24.58 -1.89 -9.88
CA ALA A 262 23.15 -1.91 -9.62
C ALA A 262 22.36 -2.37 -10.85
N ILE A 263 22.78 -1.97 -12.05
CA ILE A 263 22.17 -2.43 -13.30
C ILE A 263 22.32 -3.95 -13.43
N LYS A 264 23.54 -4.48 -13.17
CA LYS A 264 23.80 -5.92 -13.21
C LYS A 264 22.92 -6.68 -12.22
N GLU A 265 22.88 -6.26 -10.97
CA GLU A 265 22.06 -6.89 -9.93
C GLU A 265 20.57 -6.84 -10.24
N THR A 266 20.08 -5.68 -10.69
CA THR A 266 18.69 -5.52 -11.10
C THR A 266 18.33 -6.45 -12.25
N THR A 267 19.23 -6.63 -13.22
CA THR A 267 19.02 -7.57 -14.34
C THR A 267 18.96 -9.02 -13.85
N CYS A 268 19.83 -9.41 -12.92
CA CYS A 268 19.77 -10.75 -12.30
C CYS A 268 18.44 -10.96 -11.57
N LEU A 269 18.00 -9.99 -10.77
CA LEU A 269 16.71 -10.05 -10.10
C LEU A 269 15.54 -10.10 -11.10
N GLN A 270 15.59 -9.34 -12.18
CA GLN A 270 14.57 -9.42 -13.24
C GLN A 270 14.43 -10.82 -13.80
N GLN A 271 15.54 -11.50 -14.08
CA GLN A 271 15.51 -12.87 -14.60
C GLN A 271 14.87 -13.86 -13.61
N LEU A 272 15.12 -13.69 -12.31
CA LEU A 272 14.47 -14.47 -11.26
C LEU A 272 12.97 -14.18 -11.14
N LEU A 273 12.54 -12.97 -11.51
CA LEU A 273 11.16 -12.48 -11.41
C LEU A 273 10.35 -12.64 -12.70
N LEU A 274 10.97 -12.97 -13.82
CA LEU A 274 10.34 -13.10 -15.16
C LEU A 274 9.15 -14.07 -15.27
N PRO A 275 8.88 -15.01 -14.36
CA PRO A 275 7.61 -15.75 -14.38
C PRO A 275 6.40 -14.91 -13.97
N LEU A 276 6.58 -13.64 -13.57
CA LEU A 276 5.43 -12.76 -13.31
C LEU A 276 4.69 -12.49 -14.62
N PRO A 277 3.38 -12.77 -14.69
CA PRO A 277 2.58 -12.42 -15.85
C PRO A 277 2.74 -10.94 -16.20
N PRO A 278 2.83 -10.53 -17.47
CA PRO A 278 3.04 -9.14 -17.92
C PRO A 278 2.08 -8.11 -17.30
N ARG A 279 0.91 -8.56 -16.83
CA ARG A 279 -0.09 -7.74 -16.11
C ARG A 279 0.42 -7.13 -14.80
N PHE A 280 1.50 -7.63 -14.24
CA PHE A 280 2.05 -7.14 -12.96
C PHE A 280 3.17 -6.14 -13.16
N ALA A 281 3.85 -6.16 -14.31
CA ALA A 281 4.88 -5.18 -14.65
C ALA A 281 4.31 -3.76 -14.90
N GLY A 282 3.04 -3.63 -15.33
CA GLY A 282 2.41 -2.35 -15.68
C GLY A 282 1.49 -1.74 -14.61
N LYS A 283 1.40 -2.30 -13.39
CA LYS A 283 0.45 -1.80 -12.37
C LYS A 283 0.99 -0.69 -11.46
N TYR A 284 2.24 -0.35 -11.62
CA TYR A 284 2.92 0.68 -10.83
C TYR A 284 3.43 1.86 -11.68
N THR A 285 3.07 1.92 -12.96
CA THR A 285 3.22 3.09 -13.83
C THR A 285 2.00 3.98 -13.79
#